data_a2ffa744f2923864815813a84b552803
#
_entry.id   a2ffa744f2923864815813a84b552803
#
_cell.length_a   1.000
_cell.length_b   1.000
_cell.length_c   1.000
_cell.angle_alpha   90.00
_cell.angle_beta   90.00
_cell.angle_gamma   90.00
#
_symmetry.space_group_name_H-M   'P 1'
#
loop_
_entity.id
_entity.type
_entity.pdbx_description
1 polymer ?
#
loop_
_entity_poly.entity_id
_entity_poly.type
_entity_poly.pdbx_seq_one_letter_code
_entity_poly.pdbx_strand_id
1 'polypeptide(L)'
;MNYYSTNGQSPKASLKDAVVRGLAPDRGLYMPERIPTIPSAFFRHIGDMSLQDIAYVAANTLFGEDIESSILQTIVNDTLSFEIPLVEVDSDKYALELFHGPTLAFKDVGARFMARLLGYFNRQQSNEDVNVLVATSGDTGSAVANGFLNVPGVRVFVLYPKGKVSRIQEAQFTTLGCNVTAIEVDGTFDDCQALVKSAFMDKELNDAMKLTSANSINVARFLPQMFYYFHAYARLVGSGKSADKVVFA
;
A
#
# COMPACT_ATOMS: atom_id res chain seq x y z
N MET A 1 1.58 -6.32 17.65
CA MET A 1 2.43 -5.09 17.77
C MET A 1 1.55 -3.87 17.95
N ASN A 2 1.96 -2.85 18.72
CA ASN A 2 1.22 -1.59 18.83
C ASN A 2 1.72 -0.56 17.80
N TYR A 3 0.82 0.35 17.44
CA TYR A 3 1.10 1.48 16.54
C TYR A 3 0.82 2.78 17.27
N TYR A 4 1.76 3.72 17.21
CA TYR A 4 1.61 5.05 17.81
C TYR A 4 1.35 6.11 16.74
N SER A 5 0.76 7.24 17.15
CA SER A 5 0.60 8.41 16.28
C SER A 5 1.86 9.26 16.26
N THR A 6 2.30 9.71 15.08
CA THR A 6 3.42 10.64 14.94
C THR A 6 3.21 11.99 15.64
N ASN A 7 1.95 12.39 15.88
CA ASN A 7 1.62 13.58 16.66
C ASN A 7 1.62 13.34 18.18
N GLY A 8 1.64 12.06 18.63
CA GLY A 8 1.82 11.69 20.03
C GLY A 8 0.67 11.97 20.96
N GLN A 9 -0.50 12.42 20.46
CA GLN A 9 -1.67 12.78 21.28
C GLN A 9 -2.80 11.74 21.21
N SER A 10 -2.67 10.73 20.37
CA SER A 10 -3.65 9.64 20.26
C SER A 10 -3.20 8.43 21.07
N PRO A 11 -4.13 7.62 21.59
CA PRO A 11 -3.80 6.34 22.18
C PRO A 11 -3.17 5.41 21.14
N LYS A 12 -2.37 4.46 21.59
CA LYS A 12 -1.83 3.41 20.72
C LYS A 12 -2.96 2.59 20.12
N ALA A 13 -2.77 2.13 18.90
CA ALA A 13 -3.74 1.35 18.15
C ALA A 13 -3.19 -0.06 17.83
N SER A 14 -4.08 -1.01 17.59
CA SER A 14 -3.73 -2.30 16.98
C SER A 14 -3.39 -2.11 15.51
N LEU A 15 -2.73 -3.09 14.88
CA LEU A 15 -2.52 -3.10 13.42
C LEU A 15 -3.86 -2.91 12.69
N LYS A 16 -4.87 -3.66 13.09
CA LYS A 16 -6.21 -3.60 12.51
C LYS A 16 -6.81 -2.19 12.56
N ASP A 17 -6.78 -1.56 13.73
CA ASP A 17 -7.29 -0.19 13.88
C ASP A 17 -6.50 0.81 13.04
N ALA A 18 -5.17 0.68 13.00
CA ALA A 18 -4.31 1.54 12.20
C ALA A 18 -4.60 1.41 10.69
N VAL A 19 -4.83 0.20 10.20
CA VAL A 19 -5.17 -0.08 8.79
C VAL A 19 -6.58 0.41 8.46
N VAL A 20 -7.57 0.12 9.30
CA VAL A 20 -8.97 0.47 9.05
C VAL A 20 -9.19 1.98 9.14
N ARG A 21 -8.58 2.65 10.12
CA ARG A 21 -8.71 4.11 10.27
C ARG A 21 -7.86 4.91 9.28
N GLY A 22 -6.69 4.39 8.92
CA GLY A 22 -5.73 5.07 8.05
C GLY A 22 -4.95 6.18 8.74
N LEU A 23 -5.62 7.07 9.51
CA LEU A 23 -5.01 8.12 10.33
C LEU A 23 -5.43 8.01 11.79
N ALA A 24 -4.56 8.47 12.68
CA ALA A 24 -4.88 8.60 14.09
C ALA A 24 -5.88 9.77 14.33
N PRO A 25 -6.66 9.75 15.44
CA PRO A 25 -7.60 10.82 15.78
C PRO A 25 -6.97 12.21 15.86
N ASP A 26 -5.70 12.31 16.25
CA ASP A 26 -4.91 13.55 16.26
C ASP A 26 -4.31 13.92 14.89
N ARG A 27 -4.70 13.21 13.81
CA ARG A 27 -4.24 13.38 12.43
C ARG A 27 -2.78 13.02 12.19
N GLY A 28 -2.11 12.36 13.14
CA GLY A 28 -0.79 11.78 12.97
C GLY A 28 -0.84 10.49 12.16
N LEU A 29 0.28 10.11 11.57
CA LEU A 29 0.44 8.82 10.92
C LEU A 29 0.59 7.73 11.98
N TYR A 30 0.01 6.57 11.71
CA TYR A 30 0.30 5.39 12.51
C TYR A 30 1.65 4.80 12.11
N MET A 31 2.54 4.64 13.10
CA MET A 31 3.85 4.01 12.94
C MET A 31 4.00 2.85 13.93
N PRO A 32 4.69 1.77 13.54
CA PRO A 32 4.94 0.66 14.46
C PRO A 32 5.77 1.15 15.66
N GLU A 33 5.42 0.69 16.85
CA GLU A 33 6.09 1.10 18.10
C GLU A 33 7.57 0.68 18.12
N ARG A 34 7.90 -0.38 17.38
CA ARG A 34 9.26 -0.87 17.20
C ARG A 34 9.46 -1.41 15.80
N ILE A 35 10.68 -1.36 15.32
CA ILE A 35 11.12 -2.05 14.11
C ILE A 35 12.04 -3.19 14.58
N PRO A 36 11.55 -4.45 14.60
CA PRO A 36 12.37 -5.57 15.02
C PRO A 36 13.54 -5.79 14.05
N THR A 37 14.67 -6.24 14.61
CA THR A 37 15.86 -6.53 13.81
C THR A 37 15.69 -7.84 13.06
N ILE A 38 15.93 -7.83 11.76
CA ILE A 38 15.98 -9.04 10.95
C ILE A 38 17.30 -9.77 11.21
N PRO A 39 17.28 -11.10 11.44
CA PRO A 39 18.50 -11.86 11.74
C PRO A 39 19.55 -11.75 10.63
N SER A 40 20.84 -11.70 11.01
CA SER A 40 21.95 -11.63 10.06
C SER A 40 22.01 -12.81 9.06
N ALA A 41 21.46 -13.97 9.44
CA ALA A 41 21.32 -15.12 8.55
C ALA A 41 20.50 -14.80 7.30
N PHE A 42 19.45 -13.99 7.42
CA PHE A 42 18.66 -13.54 6.28
C PHE A 42 19.53 -12.80 5.25
N PHE A 43 20.34 -11.85 5.69
CA PHE A 43 21.21 -11.08 4.79
C PHE A 43 22.32 -11.90 4.15
N ARG A 44 22.77 -12.99 4.79
CA ARG A 44 23.76 -13.90 4.18
C ARG A 44 23.19 -14.71 3.02
N HIS A 45 21.89 -14.96 3.01
CA HIS A 45 21.22 -15.80 2.01
C HIS A 45 20.28 -15.01 1.08
N ILE A 46 20.14 -13.70 1.29
CA ILE A 46 19.15 -12.87 0.59
C ILE A 46 19.34 -12.90 -0.93
N GLY A 47 20.57 -13.06 -1.42
CA GLY A 47 20.86 -13.10 -2.86
C GLY A 47 20.24 -14.29 -3.59
N ASP A 48 19.99 -15.40 -2.88
CA ASP A 48 19.41 -16.64 -3.42
C ASP A 48 17.90 -16.72 -3.23
N MET A 49 17.29 -15.75 -2.52
CA MET A 49 15.87 -15.78 -2.17
C MET A 49 14.99 -15.18 -3.30
N SER A 50 13.78 -15.68 -3.41
CA SER A 50 12.76 -15.09 -4.27
C SER A 50 12.28 -13.74 -3.73
N LEU A 51 11.69 -12.90 -4.61
CA LEU A 51 11.06 -11.64 -4.19
C LEU A 51 9.99 -11.87 -3.10
N GLN A 52 9.19 -12.92 -3.26
CA GLN A 52 8.11 -13.28 -2.34
C GLN A 52 8.66 -13.71 -0.97
N ASP A 53 9.72 -14.52 -0.93
CA ASP A 53 10.35 -14.95 0.33
C ASP A 53 10.98 -13.77 1.07
N ILE A 54 11.69 -12.90 0.35
CA ILE A 54 12.27 -11.67 0.91
C ILE A 54 11.17 -10.80 1.52
N ALA A 55 10.11 -10.56 0.75
CA ALA A 55 8.99 -9.73 1.19
C ALA A 55 8.24 -10.36 2.37
N TYR A 56 8.10 -11.69 2.39
CA TYR A 56 7.48 -12.38 3.52
C TYR A 56 8.30 -12.20 4.82
N VAL A 57 9.60 -12.38 4.77
CA VAL A 57 10.45 -12.16 5.96
C VAL A 57 10.33 -10.71 6.46
N ALA A 58 10.40 -9.74 5.55
CA ALA A 58 10.26 -8.34 5.89
C ALA A 58 8.85 -8.02 6.44
N ALA A 59 7.79 -8.55 5.81
CA ALA A 59 6.41 -8.38 6.27
C ALA A 59 6.18 -9.05 7.64
N ASN A 60 6.68 -10.25 7.83
CA ASN A 60 6.53 -10.99 9.08
C ASN A 60 7.19 -10.27 10.27
N THR A 61 8.25 -9.52 10.03
CA THR A 61 8.91 -8.69 11.04
C THR A 61 7.96 -7.61 11.61
N LEU A 62 7.05 -7.07 10.79
CA LEU A 62 6.16 -5.98 11.18
C LEU A 62 4.71 -6.43 11.46
N PHE A 63 4.26 -7.49 10.80
CA PHE A 63 2.86 -7.92 10.82
C PHE A 63 2.65 -9.31 11.44
N GLY A 64 3.72 -10.09 11.63
CA GLY A 64 3.63 -11.49 12.07
C GLY A 64 3.13 -11.70 13.50
N GLU A 65 3.09 -10.67 14.34
CA GLU A 65 2.45 -10.75 15.66
C GLU A 65 0.93 -10.63 15.58
N ASP A 66 0.40 -10.05 14.51
CA ASP A 66 -1.01 -9.70 14.36
C ASP A 66 -1.72 -10.57 13.30
N ILE A 67 -0.95 -11.24 12.43
CA ILE A 67 -1.47 -12.01 11.29
C ILE A 67 -0.84 -13.38 11.28
N GLU A 68 -1.65 -14.41 11.13
CA GLU A 68 -1.17 -15.80 10.99
C GLU A 68 -0.23 -15.92 9.77
N SER A 69 0.86 -16.68 9.95
CA SER A 69 1.93 -16.83 8.94
C SER A 69 1.42 -17.26 7.57
N SER A 70 0.49 -18.22 7.51
CA SER A 70 -0.10 -18.71 6.26
C SER A 70 -0.90 -17.63 5.52
N ILE A 71 -1.62 -16.81 6.27
CA ILE A 71 -2.41 -15.68 5.73
C ILE A 71 -1.47 -14.59 5.22
N LEU A 72 -0.45 -14.24 6.02
CA LEU A 72 0.52 -13.21 5.62
C LEU A 72 1.28 -13.63 4.37
N GLN A 73 1.66 -14.90 4.25
CA GLN A 73 2.31 -15.43 3.05
C GLN A 73 1.39 -15.35 1.82
N THR A 74 0.13 -15.67 1.98
CA THR A 74 -0.87 -15.52 0.90
C THR A 74 -0.99 -14.05 0.47
N ILE A 75 -1.08 -13.11 1.43
CA ILE A 75 -1.14 -11.68 1.15
C ILE A 75 0.09 -11.21 0.36
N VAL A 76 1.29 -11.64 0.77
CA VAL A 76 2.54 -11.29 0.09
C VAL A 76 2.58 -11.87 -1.33
N ASN A 77 2.29 -13.15 -1.51
CA ASN A 77 2.32 -13.81 -2.81
C ASN A 77 1.32 -13.18 -3.79
N ASP A 78 0.10 -12.93 -3.33
CA ASP A 78 -0.90 -12.25 -4.14
C ASP A 78 -0.52 -10.82 -4.51
N THR A 79 0.17 -10.12 -3.60
CA THR A 79 0.64 -8.76 -3.83
C THR A 79 1.72 -8.72 -4.91
N LEU A 80 2.70 -9.60 -4.81
CA LEU A 80 3.91 -9.63 -5.64
C LEU A 80 3.81 -10.70 -6.74
N SER A 81 2.77 -10.63 -7.56
CA SER A 81 2.51 -11.57 -8.66
C SER A 81 3.14 -11.14 -9.99
N PHE A 82 4.03 -10.17 -9.99
CA PHE A 82 4.76 -9.63 -11.15
C PHE A 82 6.24 -9.42 -10.79
N GLU A 83 7.07 -9.34 -11.81
CA GLU A 83 8.51 -9.15 -11.66
C GLU A 83 8.87 -7.70 -11.31
N ILE A 84 10.00 -7.53 -10.62
CA ILE A 84 10.59 -6.23 -10.30
C ILE A 84 12.09 -6.34 -10.61
N PRO A 85 12.49 -6.23 -11.88
CA PRO A 85 13.88 -6.41 -12.27
C PRO A 85 14.76 -5.26 -11.79
N LEU A 86 16.02 -5.61 -11.46
CA LEU A 86 17.11 -4.65 -11.28
C LEU A 86 17.98 -4.64 -12.53
N VAL A 87 17.97 -3.53 -13.27
CA VAL A 87 18.64 -3.39 -14.55
C VAL A 87 19.87 -2.49 -14.39
N GLU A 88 21.03 -2.94 -14.86
CA GLU A 88 22.22 -2.10 -14.92
C GLU A 88 22.08 -1.07 -16.06
N VAL A 89 22.15 0.21 -15.72
CA VAL A 89 21.99 1.33 -16.66
C VAL A 89 23.35 1.88 -17.09
N ASP A 90 24.30 1.90 -16.17
CA ASP A 90 25.66 2.36 -16.36
C ASP A 90 26.55 1.72 -15.30
N SER A 91 27.85 1.88 -15.38
CA SER A 91 28.79 1.37 -14.36
C SER A 91 28.35 1.78 -12.96
N ASP A 92 28.09 0.80 -12.11
CA ASP A 92 27.64 0.97 -10.70
C ASP A 92 26.30 1.73 -10.52
N LYS A 93 25.52 1.89 -11.59
CA LYS A 93 24.18 2.51 -11.54
C LYS A 93 23.13 1.53 -12.03
N TYR A 94 22.11 1.35 -11.22
CA TYR A 94 21.03 0.40 -11.46
C TYR A 94 19.68 1.09 -11.38
N ALA A 95 18.76 0.67 -12.22
CA ALA A 95 17.35 1.02 -12.14
C ALA A 95 16.56 -0.18 -11.62
N LEU A 96 15.83 0.00 -10.53
CA LEU A 96 14.82 -0.95 -10.11
C LEU A 96 13.53 -0.62 -10.86
N GLU A 97 13.13 -1.49 -11.77
CA GLU A 97 11.95 -1.25 -12.62
C GLU A 97 10.65 -1.54 -11.87
N LEU A 98 9.93 -0.50 -11.47
CA LEU A 98 8.70 -0.59 -10.66
C LEU A 98 7.41 -0.44 -11.49
N PHE A 99 7.50 -0.64 -12.81
CA PHE A 99 6.40 -0.44 -13.76
C PHE A 99 5.89 -1.73 -14.42
N HIS A 100 6.16 -2.90 -13.85
CA HIS A 100 5.70 -4.19 -14.36
C HIS A 100 4.39 -4.67 -13.71
N GLY A 101 3.87 -3.94 -12.76
CA GLY A 101 2.58 -4.23 -12.10
C GLY A 101 1.36 -3.87 -12.96
N PRO A 102 0.15 -4.20 -12.50
CA PRO A 102 -1.08 -4.06 -13.29
C PRO A 102 -1.39 -2.64 -13.78
N THR A 103 -0.94 -1.61 -13.06
CA THR A 103 -1.18 -0.21 -13.44
C THR A 103 0.09 0.51 -13.87
N LEU A 104 1.20 -0.22 -14.02
CA LEU A 104 2.49 0.28 -14.45
C LEU A 104 3.07 1.35 -13.48
N ALA A 105 2.70 1.27 -12.22
CA ALA A 105 3.13 2.21 -11.18
C ALA A 105 3.70 1.49 -9.96
N PHE A 106 4.74 2.07 -9.34
CA PHE A 106 5.31 1.53 -8.10
C PHE A 106 4.28 1.38 -6.97
N LYS A 107 3.17 2.12 -7.07
CA LYS A 107 2.09 2.11 -6.09
C LYS A 107 1.28 0.82 -6.06
N ASP A 108 1.42 -0.04 -7.07
CA ASP A 108 0.70 -1.31 -7.15
C ASP A 108 0.96 -2.20 -5.93
N VAL A 109 2.21 -2.33 -5.50
CA VAL A 109 2.55 -3.18 -4.33
C VAL A 109 1.84 -2.70 -3.07
N GLY A 110 1.96 -1.42 -2.73
CA GLY A 110 1.29 -0.88 -1.54
C GLY A 110 -0.23 -0.96 -1.61
N ALA A 111 -0.83 -0.71 -2.78
CA ALA A 111 -2.28 -0.78 -2.97
C ALA A 111 -2.80 -2.22 -2.84
N ARG A 112 -2.15 -3.17 -3.50
CA ARG A 112 -2.52 -4.60 -3.47
C ARG A 112 -2.35 -5.19 -2.07
N PHE A 113 -1.25 -4.87 -1.37
CA PHE A 113 -1.03 -5.32 0.01
C PHE A 113 -2.10 -4.80 0.95
N MET A 114 -2.36 -3.50 0.92
CA MET A 114 -3.41 -2.89 1.74
C MET A 114 -4.79 -3.50 1.45
N ALA A 115 -5.13 -3.72 0.20
CA ALA A 115 -6.42 -4.27 -0.21
C ALA A 115 -6.66 -5.66 0.39
N ARG A 116 -5.65 -6.53 0.35
CA ARG A 116 -5.72 -7.89 0.92
C ARG A 116 -5.78 -7.87 2.43
N LEU A 117 -4.99 -6.99 3.04
CA LEU A 117 -4.97 -6.82 4.49
C LEU A 117 -6.31 -6.26 5.01
N LEU A 118 -6.85 -5.23 4.34
CA LEU A 118 -8.16 -4.67 4.69
C LEU A 118 -9.29 -5.71 4.51
N GLY A 119 -9.27 -6.44 3.41
CA GLY A 119 -10.23 -7.53 3.18
C GLY A 119 -10.13 -8.65 4.21
N TYR A 120 -8.92 -8.97 4.69
CA TYR A 120 -8.72 -9.92 5.78
C TYR A 120 -9.36 -9.42 7.08
N PHE A 121 -9.08 -8.18 7.50
CA PHE A 121 -9.65 -7.63 8.72
C PHE A 121 -11.16 -7.41 8.65
N ASN A 122 -11.68 -7.02 7.48
CA ASN A 122 -13.11 -6.80 7.32
C ASN A 122 -13.91 -8.11 7.48
N ARG A 123 -13.42 -9.22 6.92
CA ARG A 123 -14.06 -10.54 7.09
C ARG A 123 -14.15 -11.01 8.53
N GLN A 124 -13.30 -10.51 9.42
CA GLN A 124 -13.31 -10.86 10.84
C GLN A 124 -14.31 -10.05 11.69
N GLN A 125 -14.80 -8.91 11.19
CA GLN A 125 -15.55 -7.97 12.04
C GLN A 125 -17.04 -7.85 11.76
N SER A 126 -17.45 -7.84 10.53
CA SER A 126 -18.85 -7.57 10.16
C SER A 126 -19.14 -7.90 8.71
N ASN A 127 -20.43 -8.05 8.39
CA ASN A 127 -20.92 -8.12 7.01
C ASN A 127 -21.13 -6.73 6.38
N GLU A 128 -20.59 -5.66 6.97
CA GLU A 128 -20.75 -4.30 6.46
C GLU A 128 -19.58 -3.91 5.58
N ASP A 129 -19.88 -3.25 4.46
CA ASP A 129 -18.86 -2.79 3.52
C ASP A 129 -18.02 -1.65 4.12
N VAL A 130 -16.71 -1.70 3.91
CA VAL A 130 -15.79 -0.60 4.15
C VAL A 130 -15.66 0.21 2.86
N ASN A 131 -15.81 1.52 2.97
CA ASN A 131 -15.76 2.42 1.83
C ASN A 131 -14.40 3.14 1.76
N VAL A 132 -13.64 2.82 0.74
CA VAL A 132 -12.32 3.39 0.48
C VAL A 132 -12.49 4.64 -0.37
N LEU A 133 -12.09 5.79 0.16
CA LEU A 133 -12.08 7.06 -0.57
C LEU A 133 -10.64 7.41 -0.99
N VAL A 134 -10.47 7.78 -2.25
CA VAL A 134 -9.18 8.23 -2.78
C VAL A 134 -9.37 9.41 -3.73
N ALA A 135 -8.65 10.51 -3.49
CA ALA A 135 -8.45 11.56 -4.47
C ALA A 135 -7.21 11.25 -5.30
N THR A 136 -7.28 11.44 -6.62
CA THR A 136 -6.18 11.12 -7.51
C THR A 136 -5.97 12.15 -8.61
N SER A 137 -4.71 12.30 -9.02
CA SER A 137 -4.30 12.96 -10.27
C SER A 137 -3.87 11.97 -11.35
N GLY A 138 -4.04 10.64 -11.09
CA GLY A 138 -3.69 9.57 -12.03
C GLY A 138 -3.34 8.26 -11.35
N ASP A 139 -2.05 7.95 -11.22
CA ASP A 139 -1.50 6.64 -10.84
C ASP A 139 -1.95 6.12 -9.46
N THR A 140 -2.16 6.99 -8.47
CA THR A 140 -2.66 6.57 -7.15
C THR A 140 -4.06 5.96 -7.25
N GLY A 141 -4.96 6.63 -7.97
CA GLY A 141 -6.32 6.13 -8.18
C GLY A 141 -6.33 4.84 -8.98
N SER A 142 -5.50 4.76 -10.03
CA SER A 142 -5.32 3.56 -10.84
C SER A 142 -4.88 2.36 -9.99
N ALA A 143 -3.81 2.53 -9.18
CA ALA A 143 -3.29 1.47 -8.34
C ALA A 143 -4.29 1.05 -7.25
N VAL A 144 -4.99 2.00 -6.62
CA VAL A 144 -6.02 1.71 -5.61
C VAL A 144 -7.21 0.99 -6.25
N ALA A 145 -7.77 1.52 -7.32
CA ALA A 145 -8.90 0.91 -8.00
C ALA A 145 -8.61 -0.54 -8.43
N ASN A 146 -7.45 -0.76 -9.05
CA ASN A 146 -7.03 -2.10 -9.45
C ASN A 146 -6.73 -3.01 -8.26
N GLY A 147 -5.99 -2.53 -7.26
CA GLY A 147 -5.60 -3.31 -6.09
C GLY A 147 -6.79 -3.80 -5.26
N PHE A 148 -7.85 -2.99 -5.18
CA PHE A 148 -9.08 -3.28 -4.44
C PHE A 148 -10.20 -3.89 -5.29
N LEU A 149 -9.98 -4.07 -6.60
CA LEU A 149 -10.99 -4.66 -7.48
C LEU A 149 -11.43 -6.03 -6.98
N ASN A 150 -12.74 -6.22 -6.85
CA ASN A 150 -13.37 -7.45 -6.38
C ASN A 150 -12.95 -7.93 -4.96
N VAL A 151 -12.42 -7.02 -4.12
CA VAL A 151 -12.18 -7.36 -2.70
C VAL A 151 -13.52 -7.41 -1.97
N PRO A 152 -13.92 -8.57 -1.40
CA PRO A 152 -15.21 -8.70 -0.74
C PRO A 152 -15.36 -7.77 0.45
N GLY A 153 -16.53 -7.12 0.57
CA GLY A 153 -16.84 -6.19 1.66
C GLY A 153 -16.09 -4.85 1.58
N VAL A 154 -15.55 -4.50 0.40
CA VAL A 154 -14.89 -3.22 0.17
C VAL A 154 -15.49 -2.55 -1.06
N ARG A 155 -15.86 -1.28 -0.94
CA ARG A 155 -16.21 -0.39 -2.06
C ARG A 155 -15.14 0.69 -2.21
N VAL A 156 -14.87 1.08 -3.45
CA VAL A 156 -13.85 2.09 -3.77
C VAL A 156 -14.49 3.27 -4.49
N PHE A 157 -14.23 4.47 -4.01
CA PHE A 157 -14.63 5.71 -4.65
C PHE A 157 -13.38 6.51 -5.03
N VAL A 158 -13.18 6.69 -6.34
CA VAL A 158 -12.03 7.40 -6.90
C VAL A 158 -12.50 8.78 -7.38
N LEU A 159 -12.09 9.84 -6.69
CA LEU A 159 -12.37 11.21 -7.07
C LEU A 159 -11.22 11.75 -7.93
N TYR A 160 -11.51 12.25 -9.12
CA TYR A 160 -10.51 12.76 -10.04
C TYR A 160 -10.96 14.04 -10.74
N PRO A 161 -10.03 14.96 -11.07
CA PRO A 161 -10.37 16.23 -11.69
C PRO A 161 -10.65 16.07 -13.18
N LYS A 162 -11.79 16.62 -13.64
CA LYS A 162 -12.26 16.56 -15.01
C LYS A 162 -11.22 17.05 -16.01
N GLY A 163 -10.89 16.19 -16.98
CA GLY A 163 -9.97 16.53 -18.07
C GLY A 163 -8.52 16.81 -17.64
N LYS A 164 -8.14 16.51 -16.38
CA LYS A 164 -6.79 16.78 -15.84
C LYS A 164 -6.01 15.49 -15.49
N VAL A 165 -6.53 14.34 -15.88
CA VAL A 165 -5.88 13.04 -15.78
C VAL A 165 -5.58 12.54 -17.19
N SER A 166 -4.46 11.85 -17.40
CA SER A 166 -4.17 11.27 -18.71
C SER A 166 -5.23 10.22 -19.07
N ARG A 167 -5.60 10.11 -20.35
CA ARG A 167 -6.63 9.17 -20.83
C ARG A 167 -6.35 7.73 -20.43
N ILE A 168 -5.09 7.32 -20.42
CA ILE A 168 -4.69 5.97 -20.05
C ILE A 168 -4.95 5.74 -18.56
N GLN A 169 -4.51 6.65 -17.70
CA GLN A 169 -4.72 6.53 -16.25
C GLN A 169 -6.20 6.65 -15.88
N GLU A 170 -6.94 7.55 -16.53
CA GLU A 170 -8.40 7.66 -16.34
C GLU A 170 -9.10 6.34 -16.68
N ALA A 171 -8.76 5.72 -17.82
CA ALA A 171 -9.33 4.44 -18.22
C ALA A 171 -9.02 3.32 -17.20
N GLN A 172 -7.87 3.34 -16.53
CA GLN A 172 -7.49 2.33 -15.54
C GLN A 172 -8.39 2.26 -14.30
N PHE A 173 -9.22 3.26 -14.04
CA PHE A 173 -10.19 3.23 -12.93
C PHE A 173 -11.63 3.48 -13.35
N THR A 174 -11.90 4.15 -14.49
CA THR A 174 -13.26 4.40 -14.94
C THR A 174 -13.91 3.22 -15.63
N THR A 175 -13.12 2.28 -16.18
CA THR A 175 -13.61 1.13 -16.94
C THR A 175 -13.77 -0.16 -16.11
N LEU A 176 -13.37 -0.15 -14.83
CA LEU A 176 -13.35 -1.36 -14.02
C LEU A 176 -14.75 -1.83 -13.59
N GLY A 177 -15.63 -0.90 -13.19
CA GLY A 177 -16.93 -1.25 -12.64
C GLY A 177 -16.82 -2.06 -11.34
N CYS A 178 -17.69 -3.06 -11.15
CA CYS A 178 -17.76 -3.92 -9.98
C CYS A 178 -17.92 -3.09 -8.68
N ASN A 179 -16.97 -3.21 -7.76
CA ASN A 179 -16.93 -2.49 -6.49
C ASN A 179 -16.20 -1.13 -6.59
N VAL A 180 -15.84 -0.68 -7.79
CA VAL A 180 -15.13 0.59 -8.03
C VAL A 180 -16.06 1.59 -8.68
N THR A 181 -16.18 2.78 -8.08
CA THR A 181 -16.94 3.92 -8.60
C THR A 181 -16.00 5.10 -8.83
N ALA A 182 -15.89 5.57 -10.05
CA ALA A 182 -15.14 6.76 -10.40
C ALA A 182 -16.08 7.99 -10.37
N ILE A 183 -15.63 9.07 -9.71
CA ILE A 183 -16.37 10.32 -9.54
C ILE A 183 -15.55 11.45 -10.20
N GLU A 184 -16.03 11.93 -11.32
CA GLU A 184 -15.45 13.08 -12.00
C GLU A 184 -15.86 14.38 -11.29
N VAL A 185 -14.87 15.17 -10.89
CA VAL A 185 -15.06 16.45 -10.19
C VAL A 185 -14.74 17.59 -11.16
N ASP A 186 -15.66 18.50 -11.33
CA ASP A 186 -15.43 19.75 -12.09
C ASP A 186 -14.61 20.73 -11.23
N GLY A 187 -13.29 20.51 -11.22
CA GLY A 187 -12.37 21.22 -10.35
C GLY A 187 -10.90 20.82 -10.57
N THR A 188 -10.12 20.98 -9.54
CA THR A 188 -8.69 20.62 -9.48
C THR A 188 -8.47 19.36 -8.65
N PHE A 189 -7.24 18.86 -8.64
CA PHE A 189 -6.86 17.77 -7.72
C PHE A 189 -7.01 18.19 -6.25
N ASP A 190 -6.72 19.45 -5.94
CA ASP A 190 -6.88 19.98 -4.57
C ASP A 190 -8.35 20.01 -4.15
N ASP A 191 -9.28 20.28 -5.09
CA ASP A 191 -10.73 20.20 -4.83
C ASP A 191 -11.13 18.75 -4.54
N CYS A 192 -10.63 17.78 -5.29
CA CYS A 192 -10.86 16.35 -5.00
C CYS A 192 -10.36 15.98 -3.60
N GLN A 193 -9.17 16.45 -3.21
CA GLN A 193 -8.62 16.22 -1.86
C GLN A 193 -9.45 16.91 -0.78
N ALA A 194 -9.94 18.12 -1.04
CA ALA A 194 -10.79 18.85 -0.11
C ALA A 194 -12.11 18.11 0.13
N LEU A 195 -12.73 17.57 -0.93
CA LEU A 195 -13.94 16.76 -0.82
C LEU A 195 -13.71 15.49 0.02
N VAL A 196 -12.61 14.77 -0.24
CA VAL A 196 -12.26 13.58 0.55
C VAL A 196 -12.03 13.94 2.01
N LYS A 197 -11.31 15.04 2.30
CA LYS A 197 -11.10 15.52 3.68
C LYS A 197 -12.42 15.91 4.34
N SER A 198 -13.32 16.58 3.63
CA SER A 198 -14.64 16.95 4.14
C SER A 198 -15.48 15.73 4.49
N ALA A 199 -15.45 14.69 3.63
CA ALA A 199 -16.12 13.42 3.90
C ALA A 199 -15.60 12.75 5.19
N PHE A 200 -14.29 12.77 5.44
CA PHE A 200 -13.72 12.25 6.69
C PHE A 200 -14.04 13.08 7.93
N MET A 201 -14.35 14.36 7.76
CA MET A 201 -14.75 15.27 8.86
C MET A 201 -16.26 15.22 9.13
N ASP A 202 -17.04 14.72 8.21
CA ASP A 202 -18.48 14.57 8.34
C ASP A 202 -18.80 13.34 9.18
N LYS A 203 -19.25 13.58 10.42
CA LYS A 203 -19.54 12.53 11.38
C LYS A 203 -20.72 11.65 10.93
N GLU A 204 -21.76 12.26 10.38
CA GLU A 204 -22.98 11.56 9.96
C GLU A 204 -22.65 10.61 8.79
N LEU A 205 -21.85 11.07 7.82
CA LEU A 205 -21.39 10.27 6.71
C LEU A 205 -20.47 9.12 7.16
N ASN A 206 -19.54 9.37 8.11
CA ASN A 206 -18.65 8.35 8.63
C ASN A 206 -19.39 7.27 9.42
N ASP A 207 -20.37 7.66 10.23
CA ASP A 207 -21.19 6.74 10.99
C ASP A 207 -22.03 5.84 10.06
N ALA A 208 -22.48 6.38 8.92
CA ALA A 208 -23.28 5.66 7.94
C ALA A 208 -22.46 4.77 6.98
N MET A 209 -21.21 5.16 6.65
CA MET A 209 -20.48 4.55 5.52
C MET A 209 -19.16 3.88 5.91
N LYS A 210 -18.69 3.91 7.14
CA LYS A 210 -17.37 3.35 7.54
C LYS A 210 -16.26 3.72 6.56
N LEU A 211 -15.89 4.99 6.52
CA LEU A 211 -14.92 5.50 5.57
C LEU A 211 -13.48 5.14 5.97
N THR A 212 -12.65 4.79 5.00
CA THR A 212 -11.21 4.66 5.14
C THR A 212 -10.47 5.29 3.95
N SER A 213 -9.20 5.65 4.17
CA SER A 213 -8.36 6.23 3.12
C SER A 213 -7.34 5.21 2.63
N ALA A 214 -7.23 5.06 1.30
CA ALA A 214 -6.15 4.33 0.67
C ALA A 214 -5.01 5.22 0.16
N ASN A 215 -4.88 6.43 0.65
CA ASN A 215 -3.74 7.29 0.35
C ASN A 215 -2.45 6.78 1.02
N SER A 216 -1.29 7.29 0.62
CA SER A 216 0.03 6.89 1.14
C SER A 216 0.28 7.23 2.62
N ILE A 217 -0.71 7.81 3.29
CA ILE A 217 -0.74 8.05 4.74
C ILE A 217 -1.10 6.79 5.55
N ASN A 218 -1.67 5.77 4.91
CA ASN A 218 -2.04 4.53 5.59
C ASN A 218 -0.83 3.61 5.75
N VAL A 219 -0.62 3.10 6.96
CA VAL A 219 0.49 2.21 7.31
C VAL A 219 0.56 0.97 6.42
N ALA A 220 -0.57 0.41 6.01
CA ALA A 220 -0.64 -0.72 5.10
C ALA A 220 -0.26 -0.37 3.64
N ARG A 221 -0.15 0.92 3.32
CA ARG A 221 0.30 1.41 2.01
C ARG A 221 1.79 1.65 1.95
N PHE A 222 2.36 2.32 2.95
CA PHE A 222 3.77 2.72 2.87
C PHE A 222 4.74 1.65 3.39
N LEU A 223 4.39 0.85 4.41
CA LEU A 223 5.29 -0.17 4.92
C LEU A 223 5.68 -1.21 3.87
N PRO A 224 4.78 -1.75 3.02
CA PRO A 224 5.17 -2.74 2.01
C PRO A 224 6.15 -2.21 0.95
N GLN A 225 6.30 -0.90 0.79
CA GLN A 225 7.27 -0.33 -0.14
C GLN A 225 8.72 -0.62 0.28
N MET A 226 8.96 -1.01 1.53
CA MET A 226 10.28 -1.46 1.97
C MET A 226 10.75 -2.71 1.21
N PHE A 227 9.83 -3.54 0.66
CA PHE A 227 10.17 -4.72 -0.12
C PHE A 227 11.08 -4.40 -1.31
N TYR A 228 10.91 -3.22 -1.91
CA TYR A 228 11.73 -2.75 -3.02
C TYR A 228 13.21 -2.66 -2.66
N TYR A 229 13.51 -2.11 -1.49
CA TYR A 229 14.89 -1.92 -1.01
C TYR A 229 15.57 -3.24 -0.71
N PHE A 230 14.88 -4.15 -0.03
CA PHE A 230 15.41 -5.50 0.24
C PHE A 230 15.62 -6.28 -1.05
N HIS A 231 14.67 -6.19 -1.98
CA HIS A 231 14.77 -6.88 -3.26
C HIS A 231 15.91 -6.33 -4.14
N ALA A 232 16.04 -5.02 -4.26
CA ALA A 232 17.15 -4.41 -5.00
C ALA A 232 18.51 -4.82 -4.43
N TYR A 233 18.65 -4.79 -3.11
CA TYR A 233 19.85 -5.27 -2.43
C TYR A 233 20.12 -6.76 -2.72
N ALA A 234 19.09 -7.60 -2.64
CA ALA A 234 19.19 -9.03 -2.93
C ALA A 234 19.66 -9.30 -4.37
N ARG A 235 19.10 -8.58 -5.34
CA ARG A 235 19.50 -8.73 -6.76
C ARG A 235 20.94 -8.27 -6.98
N LEU A 236 21.38 -7.20 -6.33
CA LEU A 236 22.75 -6.71 -6.41
C LEU A 236 23.73 -7.75 -5.84
N VAL A 237 23.49 -8.25 -4.62
CA VAL A 237 24.32 -9.25 -3.97
C VAL A 237 24.32 -10.57 -4.76
N GLY A 238 23.16 -11.04 -5.21
CA GLY A 238 23.01 -12.27 -6.00
C GLY A 238 23.72 -12.22 -7.36
N SER A 239 23.97 -11.02 -7.90
CA SER A 239 24.78 -10.84 -9.12
C SER A 239 26.29 -10.91 -8.90
N GLY A 240 26.75 -11.12 -7.65
CA GLY A 240 28.18 -11.14 -7.28
C GLY A 240 28.82 -9.75 -7.20
N LYS A 241 28.06 -8.68 -7.28
CA LYS A 241 28.55 -7.31 -7.14
C LYS A 241 28.82 -6.97 -5.67
N SER A 242 29.81 -6.10 -5.42
CA SER A 242 30.01 -5.57 -4.06
C SER A 242 28.84 -4.67 -3.66
N ALA A 243 28.32 -4.89 -2.46
CA ALA A 243 27.24 -4.12 -1.86
C ALA A 243 27.66 -3.49 -0.52
N ASP A 244 28.96 -3.19 -0.35
CA ASP A 244 29.49 -2.58 0.88
C ASP A 244 28.88 -1.22 1.17
N LYS A 245 28.53 -0.49 0.11
CA LYS A 245 27.82 0.78 0.19
C LYS A 245 26.81 0.88 -0.96
N VAL A 246 25.54 0.87 -0.63
CA VAL A 246 24.43 1.09 -1.58
C VAL A 246 23.74 2.40 -1.26
N VAL A 247 23.51 3.23 -2.29
CA VAL A 247 22.75 4.47 -2.19
C VAL A 247 21.48 4.32 -3.00
N PHE A 248 20.34 4.48 -2.36
CA PHE A 248 19.03 4.56 -3.01
C PHE A 248 18.67 6.03 -3.24
N ALA A 249 18.25 6.39 -4.45
CA ALA A 249 17.90 7.74 -4.88
C ALA A 249 16.50 7.79 -5.51
#